data_a37fcac70bc27d3dbc46470894aca91d
#
_entry.id   a37fcac70bc27d3dbc46470894aca91d
#
_cell.length_a   1.000
_cell.length_b   1.000
_cell.length_c   1.000
_cell.angle_alpha   90.00
_cell.angle_beta   90.00
_cell.angle_gamma   90.00
#
_symmetry.space_group_name_H-M   'P 1'
#
loop_
_entity.id
_entity.type
_entity.pdbx_description
1 polymer ?
#
loop_
_entity_poly.entity_id
_entity_poly.type
_entity_poly.pdbx_seq_one_letter_code
_entity_poly.pdbx_strand_id
1 'polypeptide(L)'
;MEIRFTNINENQGVRDLWTYCFADSQAYVDFYFKNKYKPEKTMVVEDGGRILSSIHLNQHRLNLSGKDLATSYIVGVSTLPEARGMGFMADLMSRSLYEIGAMDQSFAILMPIDHRLYRSYGFETCYDILEVKLDIFDLKKFKLDGNFKRASMEEADDLVDVYSSAIAGYNGSALRDQVYFSELIEEMEIEGGYTYIFYRDGQPTAYLAYTIDGENFLVREVYYKDMGAYQSVLKFIFNHNTQCKTATINTGLDDRLMDIIDNPKDASFTLKPFMMARIIDLEKFLVDLEIKSGPGEEASILNPEDRDIKEGHSVNIEVSDPVIRENNGIYRFDNKSGILRAKKYGNAVSDLYGLAENTILGEERGSLEKLVGDLPDIDISLTINELASLLFGYRTIEDICFIKGMEASDSLKAIFDFEKKTNYINEYV
;
A
#
# COMPACT_ATOMS: atom_id res chain seq x y z
N MET A 1 11.03 31.61 2.89
CA MET A 1 10.61 30.22 3.08
C MET A 1 9.80 29.79 1.87
N GLU A 2 10.15 28.67 1.24
CA GLU A 2 9.55 28.18 0.00
C GLU A 2 9.32 26.66 0.10
N ILE A 3 8.20 26.17 -0.50
CA ILE A 3 7.89 24.74 -0.64
C ILE A 3 7.91 24.41 -2.12
N ARG A 4 8.83 23.56 -2.54
CA ARG A 4 9.07 23.22 -3.94
C ARG A 4 9.79 21.89 -4.11
N PHE A 5 9.86 21.40 -5.32
CA PHE A 5 10.80 20.32 -5.65
C PHE A 5 12.25 20.79 -5.53
N THR A 6 13.15 19.87 -5.19
CA THR A 6 14.59 20.12 -5.16
C THR A 6 15.17 20.15 -6.56
N ASN A 7 16.44 20.52 -6.64
CA ASN A 7 17.26 20.41 -7.83
C ASN A 7 18.58 19.70 -7.52
N ILE A 8 19.34 19.34 -8.55
CA ILE A 8 20.57 18.55 -8.44
C ILE A 8 21.64 19.20 -7.53
N ASN A 9 21.66 20.54 -7.44
CA ASN A 9 22.64 21.25 -6.61
C ASN A 9 22.33 21.19 -5.12
N GLU A 10 21.13 20.75 -4.74
CA GLU A 10 20.65 20.65 -3.35
C GLU A 10 20.78 19.25 -2.77
N ASN A 11 21.27 18.28 -3.55
CA ASN A 11 21.40 16.88 -3.12
C ASN A 11 22.12 16.74 -1.78
N GLN A 12 23.18 17.53 -1.55
CA GLN A 12 23.93 17.47 -0.30
C GLN A 12 23.08 17.94 0.88
N GLY A 13 22.30 19.02 0.73
CA GLY A 13 21.41 19.51 1.80
C GLY A 13 20.31 18.52 2.19
N VAL A 14 19.71 17.84 1.19
CA VAL A 14 18.72 16.77 1.44
C VAL A 14 19.36 15.58 2.13
N ARG A 15 20.56 15.20 1.67
CA ARG A 15 21.33 14.09 2.24
C ARG A 15 21.73 14.37 3.70
N ASP A 16 22.17 15.59 4.01
CA ASP A 16 22.53 16.00 5.37
C ASP A 16 21.31 15.94 6.30
N LEU A 17 20.15 16.38 5.82
CA LEU A 17 18.89 16.28 6.55
C LEU A 17 18.50 14.82 6.80
N TRP A 18 18.60 13.94 5.79
CA TRP A 18 18.35 12.51 5.93
C TRP A 18 19.26 11.89 6.97
N THR A 19 20.58 12.06 6.80
CA THR A 19 21.60 11.51 7.73
C THR A 19 21.38 11.97 9.17
N TYR A 20 20.89 13.21 9.35
CA TYR A 20 20.59 13.73 10.68
C TYR A 20 19.32 13.11 11.30
N CYS A 21 18.28 12.89 10.49
CA CYS A 21 16.96 12.47 10.96
C CYS A 21 16.79 10.95 11.10
N PHE A 22 17.57 10.17 10.33
CA PHE A 22 17.47 8.71 10.30
C PHE A 22 18.77 8.07 10.79
N ALA A 23 18.66 6.93 11.46
CA ALA A 23 19.79 6.21 12.03
C ALA A 23 20.43 5.21 11.05
N ASP A 24 20.30 5.47 9.73
CA ASP A 24 20.81 4.61 8.70
C ASP A 24 22.34 4.61 8.64
N SER A 25 22.91 3.48 8.19
CA SER A 25 24.35 3.40 7.94
C SER A 25 24.76 4.33 6.78
N GLN A 26 25.99 4.83 6.82
CA GLN A 26 26.51 5.64 5.73
C GLN A 26 26.45 4.92 4.37
N ALA A 27 26.68 3.61 4.37
CA ALA A 27 26.62 2.78 3.16
C ALA A 27 25.19 2.71 2.60
N TYR A 28 24.17 2.62 3.46
CA TYR A 28 22.78 2.67 3.02
C TYR A 28 22.39 4.06 2.49
N VAL A 29 22.81 5.14 3.16
CA VAL A 29 22.58 6.50 2.68
C VAL A 29 23.22 6.70 1.29
N ASP A 30 24.45 6.21 1.09
CA ASP A 30 25.14 6.26 -0.23
C ASP A 30 24.35 5.51 -1.29
N PHE A 31 23.88 4.31 -0.96
CA PHE A 31 23.05 3.49 -1.84
C PHE A 31 21.74 4.19 -2.22
N TYR A 32 20.99 4.69 -1.20
CA TYR A 32 19.71 5.37 -1.44
C TYR A 32 19.85 6.59 -2.35
N PHE A 33 20.81 7.46 -2.05
CA PHE A 33 21.04 8.68 -2.84
C PHE A 33 21.63 8.40 -4.23
N LYS A 34 22.28 7.26 -4.44
CA LYS A 34 22.78 6.82 -5.76
C LYS A 34 21.65 6.23 -6.62
N ASN A 35 20.81 5.36 -6.06
CA ASN A 35 19.89 4.51 -6.81
C ASN A 35 18.44 5.02 -6.77
N LYS A 36 17.93 5.41 -5.60
CA LYS A 36 16.50 5.68 -5.37
C LYS A 36 16.14 7.17 -5.35
N TYR A 37 17.00 8.02 -4.83
CA TYR A 37 16.74 9.46 -4.73
C TYR A 37 16.65 10.13 -6.10
N LYS A 38 15.60 10.96 -6.28
CA LYS A 38 15.40 11.78 -7.48
C LYS A 38 15.06 13.21 -7.04
N PRO A 39 15.90 14.22 -7.37
CA PRO A 39 15.63 15.61 -6.98
C PRO A 39 14.27 16.11 -7.45
N GLU A 40 13.91 15.82 -8.71
CA GLU A 40 12.64 16.21 -9.32
C GLU A 40 11.41 15.48 -8.75
N LYS A 41 11.61 14.54 -7.83
CA LYS A 41 10.58 13.81 -7.08
C LYS A 41 10.71 13.99 -5.57
N THR A 42 11.53 14.95 -5.14
CA THR A 42 11.73 15.28 -3.72
C THR A 42 11.31 16.70 -3.47
N MET A 43 10.40 16.91 -2.55
CA MET A 43 9.94 18.22 -2.14
C MET A 43 10.59 18.63 -0.82
N VAL A 44 10.84 19.92 -0.68
CA VAL A 44 11.50 20.48 0.51
C VAL A 44 10.80 21.78 0.97
N VAL A 45 10.98 22.05 2.26
CA VAL A 45 10.86 23.41 2.81
C VAL A 45 12.26 23.99 2.88
N GLU A 46 12.49 25.07 2.15
CA GLU A 46 13.76 25.80 2.11
C GLU A 46 13.59 27.19 2.72
N ASP A 47 14.56 27.62 3.53
CA ASP A 47 14.63 28.97 4.06
C ASP A 47 16.07 29.46 4.12
N GLY A 48 16.36 30.57 3.42
CA GLY A 48 17.67 31.20 3.38
C GLY A 48 18.81 30.32 2.88
N GLY A 49 18.54 29.40 1.94
CA GLY A 49 19.52 28.45 1.39
C GLY A 49 19.66 27.17 2.21
N ARG A 50 18.85 26.98 3.25
CA ARG A 50 18.89 25.79 4.12
C ARG A 50 17.62 24.96 3.97
N ILE A 51 17.78 23.66 3.80
CA ILE A 51 16.67 22.71 3.78
C ILE A 51 16.28 22.36 5.22
N LEU A 52 15.01 22.62 5.56
CA LEU A 52 14.46 22.43 6.90
C LEU A 52 13.64 21.15 7.03
N SER A 53 12.97 20.75 5.95
CA SER A 53 12.12 19.56 5.89
C SER A 53 12.13 18.99 4.48
N SER A 54 11.96 17.69 4.34
CA SER A 54 11.86 17.00 3.04
C SER A 54 10.84 15.87 3.05
N ILE A 55 10.36 15.55 1.86
CA ILE A 55 9.51 14.40 1.54
C ILE A 55 9.88 13.89 0.16
N HIS A 56 10.07 12.57 0.03
CA HIS A 56 10.46 11.95 -1.24
C HIS A 56 9.29 11.18 -1.82
N LEU A 57 9.04 11.30 -3.11
CA LEU A 57 7.97 10.66 -3.87
C LEU A 57 8.60 9.59 -4.77
N ASN A 58 9.01 8.46 -4.19
CA ASN A 58 9.61 7.37 -4.95
C ASN A 58 8.55 6.76 -5.88
N GLN A 59 8.88 6.64 -7.16
CA GLN A 59 7.93 6.18 -8.17
C GLN A 59 7.87 4.67 -8.19
N HIS A 60 6.67 4.13 -8.03
CA HIS A 60 6.37 2.70 -8.06
C HIS A 60 5.25 2.38 -9.04
N ARG A 61 5.13 1.12 -9.41
CA ARG A 61 3.99 0.58 -10.13
C ARG A 61 3.43 -0.59 -9.33
N LEU A 62 2.12 -0.62 -9.16
CA LEU A 62 1.43 -1.69 -8.44
C LEU A 62 0.45 -2.41 -9.36
N ASN A 63 0.37 -3.73 -9.20
CA ASN A 63 -0.75 -4.49 -9.74
C ASN A 63 -1.93 -4.41 -8.77
N LEU A 64 -2.86 -3.50 -9.03
CA LEU A 64 -4.08 -3.33 -8.23
C LEU A 64 -5.30 -3.73 -9.06
N SER A 65 -6.05 -4.72 -8.59
CA SER A 65 -7.21 -5.29 -9.30
C SER A 65 -6.90 -5.79 -10.73
N GLY A 66 -5.68 -6.28 -10.95
CA GLY A 66 -5.21 -6.73 -12.28
C GLY A 66 -4.79 -5.60 -13.21
N LYS A 67 -4.75 -4.35 -12.74
CA LYS A 67 -4.29 -3.19 -13.48
C LYS A 67 -2.89 -2.78 -13.01
N ASP A 68 -2.03 -2.45 -13.95
CA ASP A 68 -0.70 -1.90 -13.69
C ASP A 68 -0.81 -0.38 -13.56
N LEU A 69 -0.75 0.12 -12.33
CA LEU A 69 -0.98 1.52 -11.99
C LEU A 69 0.28 2.16 -11.39
N ALA A 70 0.59 3.36 -11.88
CA ALA A 70 1.66 4.18 -11.34
C ALA A 70 1.22 4.82 -10.00
N THR A 71 2.12 4.88 -9.05
CA THR A 71 1.89 5.49 -7.74
C THR A 71 3.19 6.09 -7.18
N SER A 72 3.04 7.03 -6.26
CA SER A 72 4.14 7.51 -5.45
C SER A 72 4.16 6.78 -4.11
N TYR A 73 5.31 6.19 -3.79
CA TYR A 73 5.63 5.71 -2.45
C TYR A 73 6.30 6.85 -1.69
N ILE A 74 5.59 7.39 -0.70
CA ILE A 74 6.05 8.50 0.12
C ILE A 74 7.03 7.98 1.17
N VAL A 75 8.26 8.47 1.12
CA VAL A 75 9.34 8.07 2.01
C VAL A 75 10.16 9.28 2.47
N GLY A 76 11.08 9.09 3.42
CA GLY A 76 12.04 10.11 3.84
C GLY A 76 11.40 11.38 4.37
N VAL A 77 10.22 11.27 5.01
CA VAL A 77 9.54 12.41 5.63
C VAL A 77 10.33 12.85 6.85
N SER A 78 11.05 13.96 6.73
CA SER A 78 11.98 14.43 7.74
C SER A 78 11.88 15.93 7.97
N THR A 79 12.16 16.34 9.21
CA THR A 79 12.18 17.77 9.61
C THR A 79 13.27 17.97 10.66
N LEU A 80 14.11 18.98 10.47
CA LEU A 80 15.13 19.36 11.45
C LEU A 80 14.48 19.63 12.81
N PRO A 81 15.10 19.23 13.95
CA PRO A 81 14.51 19.40 15.28
C PRO A 81 14.08 20.81 15.60
N GLU A 82 14.89 21.80 15.25
CA GLU A 82 14.59 23.23 15.46
C GLU A 82 13.44 23.78 14.61
N ALA A 83 13.06 23.03 13.56
CA ALA A 83 11.94 23.38 12.68
C ALA A 83 10.65 22.56 12.97
N ARG A 84 10.73 21.61 13.95
CA ARG A 84 9.56 20.82 14.35
C ARG A 84 8.54 21.69 15.07
N GLY A 85 7.27 21.33 14.92
CA GLY A 85 6.15 22.09 15.47
C GLY A 85 5.78 23.36 14.69
N MET A 86 6.47 23.67 13.58
CA MET A 86 6.19 24.83 12.73
C MET A 86 5.19 24.53 11.58
N GLY A 87 4.68 23.29 11.51
CA GLY A 87 3.69 22.89 10.49
C GLY A 87 4.29 22.41 9.17
N PHE A 88 5.61 22.40 8.98
CA PHE A 88 6.26 22.11 7.71
C PHE A 88 5.95 20.73 7.14
N MET A 89 5.85 19.70 8.01
CA MET A 89 5.43 18.38 7.56
C MET A 89 4.00 18.39 7.00
N ALA A 90 3.09 19.14 7.64
CA ALA A 90 1.70 19.24 7.19
C ALA A 90 1.61 19.94 5.82
N ASP A 91 2.37 21.01 5.65
CA ASP A 91 2.42 21.77 4.40
C ASP A 91 3.03 20.91 3.28
N LEU A 92 4.16 20.23 3.54
CA LEU A 92 4.80 19.33 2.57
C LEU A 92 3.88 18.18 2.19
N MET A 93 3.28 17.49 3.18
CA MET A 93 2.37 16.38 2.90
C MET A 93 1.19 16.84 2.06
N SER A 94 0.53 17.93 2.46
CA SER A 94 -0.61 18.45 1.71
C SER A 94 -0.21 18.83 0.27
N ARG A 95 0.90 19.54 0.09
CA ARG A 95 1.38 19.91 -1.24
C ARG A 95 1.76 18.68 -2.07
N SER A 96 2.42 17.68 -1.46
CA SER A 96 2.82 16.45 -2.14
C SER A 96 1.63 15.68 -2.70
N LEU A 97 0.49 15.63 -1.99
CA LEU A 97 -0.72 14.96 -2.46
C LEU A 97 -1.26 15.64 -3.75
N TYR A 98 -1.25 16.97 -3.82
CA TYR A 98 -1.62 17.69 -5.06
C TYR A 98 -0.63 17.44 -6.20
N GLU A 99 0.68 17.42 -5.90
CA GLU A 99 1.70 17.11 -6.93
C GLU A 99 1.60 15.66 -7.45
N ILE A 100 1.23 14.70 -6.59
CA ILE A 100 0.95 13.31 -7.01
C ILE A 100 -0.24 13.29 -7.98
N GLY A 101 -1.32 14.01 -7.69
CA GLY A 101 -2.44 14.18 -8.63
C GLY A 101 -2.01 14.82 -9.95
N ALA A 102 -1.15 15.85 -9.91
CA ALA A 102 -0.60 16.50 -11.11
C ALA A 102 0.29 15.55 -11.95
N MET A 103 0.82 14.47 -11.35
CA MET A 103 1.53 13.40 -12.05
C MET A 103 0.58 12.33 -12.63
N ASP A 104 -0.72 12.60 -12.68
CA ASP A 104 -1.78 11.67 -13.16
C ASP A 104 -1.87 10.37 -12.34
N GLN A 105 -1.49 10.40 -11.07
CA GLN A 105 -1.59 9.27 -10.14
C GLN A 105 -2.84 9.42 -9.26
N SER A 106 -3.68 8.39 -9.25
CA SER A 106 -4.96 8.41 -8.52
C SER A 106 -4.85 7.97 -7.06
N PHE A 107 -3.71 7.46 -6.64
CA PHE A 107 -3.44 7.05 -5.26
C PHE A 107 -1.95 7.17 -4.90
N ALA A 108 -1.66 7.11 -3.60
CA ALA A 108 -0.32 7.06 -3.03
C ALA A 108 -0.24 5.99 -1.94
N ILE A 109 0.98 5.51 -1.66
CA ILE A 109 1.26 4.56 -0.58
C ILE A 109 2.37 5.09 0.33
N LEU A 110 2.43 4.58 1.55
CA LEU A 110 3.54 4.80 2.47
C LEU A 110 3.64 3.68 3.52
N MET A 111 4.84 3.48 4.06
CA MET A 111 5.08 2.69 5.27
C MET A 111 5.09 3.62 6.48
N PRO A 112 4.09 3.54 7.38
CA PRO A 112 3.96 4.51 8.47
C PRO A 112 4.91 4.21 9.63
N ILE A 113 5.56 5.24 10.17
CA ILE A 113 6.19 5.16 11.49
C ILE A 113 5.15 5.22 12.62
N ASP A 114 4.02 5.88 12.38
CA ASP A 114 2.85 5.97 13.26
C ASP A 114 1.60 6.20 12.41
N HIS A 115 0.66 5.25 12.42
CA HIS A 115 -0.59 5.33 11.65
C HIS A 115 -1.43 6.56 11.98
N ARG A 116 -1.44 7.00 13.25
CA ARG A 116 -2.21 8.18 13.70
C ARG A 116 -1.81 9.44 12.95
N LEU A 117 -0.51 9.58 12.68
CA LEU A 117 0.04 10.73 11.98
C LEU A 117 -0.52 10.82 10.55
N TYR A 118 -0.50 9.71 9.81
CA TYR A 118 -0.87 9.69 8.40
C TYR A 118 -2.39 9.59 8.17
N ARG A 119 -3.16 9.09 9.15
CA ARG A 119 -4.62 9.12 9.09
C ARG A 119 -5.16 10.54 8.98
N SER A 120 -4.52 11.53 9.61
CA SER A 120 -4.92 12.93 9.50
C SER A 120 -4.78 13.50 8.08
N TYR A 121 -4.06 12.82 7.20
CA TYR A 121 -3.91 13.16 5.78
C TYR A 121 -4.70 12.26 4.85
N GLY A 122 -5.61 11.45 5.35
CA GLY A 122 -6.48 10.60 4.54
C GLY A 122 -5.90 9.22 4.16
N PHE A 123 -4.75 8.82 4.73
CA PHE A 123 -4.23 7.46 4.58
C PHE A 123 -4.94 6.48 5.49
N GLU A 124 -5.09 5.22 5.06
CA GLU A 124 -5.56 4.13 5.91
C GLU A 124 -4.75 2.87 5.63
N THR A 125 -4.70 1.97 6.62
CA THR A 125 -4.06 0.66 6.48
C THR A 125 -4.77 -0.14 5.38
N CYS A 126 -3.99 -0.59 4.41
CA CYS A 126 -4.46 -1.42 3.30
C CYS A 126 -3.64 -2.70 3.12
N TYR A 127 -2.57 -2.87 3.88
CA TYR A 127 -1.68 -4.02 3.80
C TYR A 127 -1.23 -4.44 5.19
N ASP A 128 -1.23 -5.74 5.39
CA ASP A 128 -0.64 -6.38 6.55
C ASP A 128 0.51 -7.29 6.12
N ILE A 129 1.39 -7.60 7.05
CA ILE A 129 2.44 -8.61 6.89
C ILE A 129 2.31 -9.63 8.03
N LEU A 130 2.53 -10.90 7.72
CA LEU A 130 2.63 -11.96 8.71
C LEU A 130 4.10 -12.15 9.08
N GLU A 131 4.44 -11.88 10.34
CA GLU A 131 5.72 -12.24 10.90
C GLU A 131 5.59 -13.56 11.64
N VAL A 132 6.34 -14.57 11.20
CA VAL A 132 6.41 -15.87 11.88
C VAL A 132 7.78 -16.02 12.55
N LYS A 133 7.78 -16.27 13.86
CA LYS A 133 8.99 -16.54 14.63
C LYS A 133 8.90 -17.93 15.25
N LEU A 134 9.94 -18.74 15.04
CA LEU A 134 9.98 -20.14 15.50
C LEU A 134 11.40 -20.59 15.85
N ASP A 135 11.51 -21.70 16.60
CA ASP A 135 12.77 -22.39 16.81
C ASP A 135 13.25 -22.98 15.47
N ILE A 136 14.51 -22.77 15.12
CA ILE A 136 15.05 -23.24 13.84
C ILE A 136 14.96 -24.77 13.70
N PHE A 137 14.94 -25.52 14.81
CA PHE A 137 14.81 -26.98 14.81
C PHE A 137 13.42 -27.48 14.40
N ASP A 138 12.38 -26.64 14.47
CA ASP A 138 11.05 -26.97 13.92
C ASP A 138 11.08 -27.17 12.40
N LEU A 139 12.11 -26.65 11.74
CA LEU A 139 12.35 -26.81 10.30
C LEU A 139 13.16 -28.04 9.93
N LYS A 140 13.61 -28.86 10.91
CA LYS A 140 14.51 -30.01 10.71
C LYS A 140 13.95 -31.07 9.76
N LYS A 141 12.64 -31.29 9.77
CA LYS A 141 11.98 -32.33 8.97
C LYS A 141 12.02 -32.11 7.47
N PHE A 142 12.12 -30.86 7.05
CA PHE A 142 12.10 -30.51 5.62
C PHE A 142 13.34 -31.02 4.90
N LYS A 143 13.18 -31.26 3.60
CA LYS A 143 14.23 -31.81 2.75
C LYS A 143 14.54 -30.86 1.61
N LEU A 144 15.76 -30.90 1.14
CA LEU A 144 16.20 -30.18 -0.01
C LEU A 144 16.00 -31.01 -1.27
N ASP A 145 15.31 -30.42 -2.27
CA ASP A 145 15.06 -31.05 -3.57
C ASP A 145 15.52 -30.08 -4.68
N GLY A 146 16.82 -29.96 -4.83
CA GLY A 146 17.46 -29.04 -5.77
C GLY A 146 18.71 -28.37 -5.17
N ASN A 147 19.09 -27.23 -5.69
CA ASN A 147 20.28 -26.51 -5.25
C ASN A 147 20.03 -25.01 -5.08
N PHE A 148 20.72 -24.41 -4.13
CA PHE A 148 20.77 -22.97 -3.94
C PHE A 148 21.98 -22.36 -4.61
N LYS A 149 21.77 -21.17 -5.21
CA LYS A 149 22.84 -20.29 -5.72
C LYS A 149 22.70 -18.92 -5.07
N ARG A 150 23.80 -18.34 -4.58
CA ARG A 150 23.81 -16.94 -4.19
C ARG A 150 23.52 -16.09 -5.42
N ALA A 151 22.54 -15.20 -5.32
CA ALA A 151 22.18 -14.33 -6.41
C ALA A 151 23.24 -13.25 -6.64
N SER A 152 23.45 -12.92 -7.89
CA SER A 152 24.18 -11.76 -8.37
C SER A 152 23.32 -11.04 -9.41
N MET A 153 23.82 -9.94 -9.97
CA MET A 153 23.11 -9.22 -11.05
C MET A 153 22.81 -10.11 -12.28
N GLU A 154 23.56 -11.20 -12.48
CA GLU A 154 23.34 -12.14 -13.58
C GLU A 154 22.04 -12.95 -13.42
N GLU A 155 21.57 -13.12 -12.17
CA GLU A 155 20.34 -13.85 -11.85
C GLU A 155 19.11 -12.95 -11.68
N ALA A 156 19.18 -11.67 -12.03
CA ALA A 156 18.06 -10.73 -11.87
C ALA A 156 16.80 -11.19 -12.63
N ASP A 157 16.96 -11.78 -13.83
CA ASP A 157 15.84 -12.33 -14.61
C ASP A 157 15.15 -13.51 -13.90
N ASP A 158 15.94 -14.39 -13.27
CA ASP A 158 15.42 -15.53 -12.51
C ASP A 158 14.64 -15.06 -11.28
N LEU A 159 15.10 -13.99 -10.62
CA LEU A 159 14.37 -13.35 -9.50
C LEU A 159 13.05 -12.75 -9.96
N VAL A 160 13.04 -12.05 -11.10
CA VAL A 160 11.81 -11.50 -11.72
C VAL A 160 10.81 -12.62 -12.01
N ASP A 161 11.27 -13.75 -12.58
CA ASP A 161 10.42 -14.89 -12.93
C ASP A 161 9.79 -15.55 -11.69
N VAL A 162 10.57 -15.78 -10.63
CA VAL A 162 10.05 -16.32 -9.37
C VAL A 162 9.06 -15.36 -8.74
N TYR A 163 9.43 -14.09 -8.61
CA TYR A 163 8.59 -13.06 -8.00
C TYR A 163 7.25 -12.91 -8.72
N SER A 164 7.29 -12.70 -10.05
CA SER A 164 6.09 -12.48 -10.85
C SER A 164 5.12 -13.66 -10.78
N SER A 165 5.65 -14.89 -10.72
CA SER A 165 4.84 -16.10 -10.56
C SER A 165 4.21 -16.18 -9.16
N ALA A 166 4.98 -15.84 -8.13
CA ALA A 166 4.53 -15.95 -6.74
C ALA A 166 3.47 -14.90 -6.37
N ILE A 167 3.57 -13.68 -6.94
CA ILE A 167 2.64 -12.59 -6.63
C ILE A 167 1.36 -12.61 -7.47
N ALA A 168 1.23 -13.51 -8.44
CA ALA A 168 0.10 -13.51 -9.40
C ALA A 168 -1.28 -13.58 -8.73
N GLY A 169 -1.38 -14.15 -7.51
CA GLY A 169 -2.61 -14.23 -6.72
C GLY A 169 -2.85 -13.05 -5.77
N TYR A 170 -1.87 -12.14 -5.62
CA TYR A 170 -1.99 -11.02 -4.69
C TYR A 170 -2.53 -9.76 -5.35
N ASN A 171 -3.18 -8.94 -4.55
CA ASN A 171 -3.64 -7.61 -4.94
C ASN A 171 -2.73 -6.53 -4.37
N GLY A 172 -2.49 -5.48 -5.14
CA GLY A 172 -1.70 -4.33 -4.69
C GLY A 172 -0.19 -4.62 -4.58
N SER A 173 0.30 -5.69 -5.20
CA SER A 173 1.73 -6.02 -5.19
C SER A 173 2.54 -5.10 -6.10
N ALA A 174 3.77 -4.80 -5.70
CA ALA A 174 4.69 -4.02 -6.52
C ALA A 174 5.08 -4.79 -7.80
N LEU A 175 5.20 -4.08 -8.92
CA LEU A 175 5.77 -4.63 -10.13
C LEU A 175 7.28 -4.39 -10.10
N ARG A 176 8.05 -5.48 -10.08
CA ARG A 176 9.50 -5.46 -9.94
C ARG A 176 10.17 -5.93 -11.22
N ASP A 177 11.19 -5.21 -11.64
CA ASP A 177 12.01 -5.51 -12.80
C ASP A 177 13.44 -5.92 -12.40
N GLN A 178 14.31 -6.11 -13.39
CA GLN A 178 15.72 -6.45 -13.21
C GLN A 178 16.49 -5.37 -12.44
N VAL A 179 16.13 -4.09 -12.64
CA VAL A 179 16.79 -2.98 -11.94
C VAL A 179 16.47 -3.06 -10.45
N TYR A 180 15.21 -3.29 -10.12
CA TYR A 180 14.79 -3.50 -8.74
C TYR A 180 15.56 -4.63 -8.05
N PHE A 181 15.68 -5.80 -8.69
CA PHE A 181 16.38 -6.93 -8.09
C PHE A 181 17.89 -6.70 -7.98
N SER A 182 18.49 -5.97 -8.93
CA SER A 182 19.88 -5.56 -8.82
C SER A 182 20.11 -4.63 -7.63
N GLU A 183 19.19 -3.70 -7.40
CA GLU A 183 19.21 -2.83 -6.21
C GLU A 183 18.96 -3.61 -4.92
N LEU A 184 18.02 -4.56 -4.89
CA LEU A 184 17.76 -5.41 -3.73
C LEU A 184 18.99 -6.22 -3.32
N ILE A 185 19.71 -6.79 -4.29
CA ILE A 185 20.96 -7.53 -4.03
C ILE A 185 22.02 -6.60 -3.41
N GLU A 186 22.22 -5.41 -4.00
CA GLU A 186 23.18 -4.40 -3.49
C GLU A 186 22.78 -3.96 -2.07
N GLU A 187 21.50 -3.69 -1.84
CA GLU A 187 20.95 -3.29 -0.53
C GLU A 187 21.17 -4.36 0.53
N MET A 188 20.83 -5.63 0.21
CA MET A 188 21.05 -6.75 1.14
C MET A 188 22.52 -6.95 1.49
N GLU A 189 23.44 -6.78 0.54
CA GLU A 189 24.89 -6.88 0.81
C GLU A 189 25.38 -5.75 1.72
N ILE A 190 24.87 -4.53 1.53
CA ILE A 190 25.18 -3.37 2.39
C ILE A 190 24.70 -3.61 3.83
N GLU A 191 23.56 -4.25 4.01
CA GLU A 191 23.02 -4.64 5.31
C GLU A 191 23.68 -5.89 5.91
N GLY A 192 24.68 -6.46 5.25
CA GLY A 192 25.36 -7.70 5.68
C GLY A 192 24.54 -8.95 5.45
N GLY A 193 23.53 -8.87 4.61
CA GLY A 193 22.64 -9.96 4.24
C GLY A 193 23.00 -10.65 2.94
N TYR A 194 22.12 -11.52 2.51
CA TYR A 194 22.29 -12.37 1.34
C TYR A 194 20.98 -12.57 0.61
N THR A 195 21.05 -12.65 -0.72
CA THR A 195 19.96 -13.12 -1.59
C THR A 195 20.35 -14.45 -2.21
N TYR A 196 19.48 -15.47 -2.08
CA TYR A 196 19.69 -16.80 -2.66
C TYR A 196 18.50 -17.20 -3.52
N ILE A 197 18.80 -17.83 -4.66
CA ILE A 197 17.82 -18.46 -5.55
C ILE A 197 17.90 -19.97 -5.39
N PHE A 198 16.75 -20.62 -5.38
CA PHE A 198 16.60 -22.06 -5.40
C PHE A 198 16.19 -22.53 -6.79
N TYR A 199 16.95 -23.48 -7.30
CA TYR A 199 16.74 -24.14 -8.59
C TYR A 199 16.35 -25.61 -8.39
N ARG A 200 15.30 -26.01 -9.08
CA ARG A 200 14.90 -27.42 -9.22
C ARG A 200 14.83 -27.78 -10.71
N ASP A 201 15.48 -28.87 -11.10
CA ASP A 201 15.59 -29.29 -12.51
C ASP A 201 16.09 -28.17 -13.44
N GLY A 202 17.00 -27.32 -12.94
CA GLY A 202 17.57 -26.19 -13.68
C GLY A 202 16.66 -24.97 -13.84
N GLN A 203 15.47 -24.98 -13.22
CA GLN A 203 14.53 -23.86 -13.25
C GLN A 203 14.51 -23.11 -11.91
N PRO A 204 14.46 -21.77 -11.89
CA PRO A 204 14.30 -21.00 -10.66
C PRO A 204 12.89 -21.21 -10.11
N THR A 205 12.77 -21.63 -8.86
CA THR A 205 11.47 -21.97 -8.24
C THR A 205 11.21 -21.26 -6.91
N ALA A 206 12.23 -20.72 -6.26
CA ALA A 206 12.09 -19.87 -5.09
C ALA A 206 13.29 -18.95 -4.95
N TYR A 207 13.13 -17.89 -4.17
CA TYR A 207 14.26 -17.11 -3.65
C TYR A 207 13.95 -16.61 -2.24
N LEU A 208 15.00 -16.25 -1.51
CA LEU A 208 14.90 -15.57 -0.22
C LEU A 208 16.00 -14.52 -0.10
N ALA A 209 15.66 -13.40 0.55
CA ALA A 209 16.58 -12.39 1.02
C ALA A 209 16.57 -12.39 2.55
N TYR A 210 17.75 -12.47 3.18
CA TYR A 210 17.85 -12.62 4.62
C TYR A 210 19.11 -11.98 5.20
N THR A 211 19.05 -11.68 6.51
CA THR A 211 20.19 -11.32 7.35
C THR A 211 20.31 -12.29 8.51
N ILE A 212 21.44 -12.28 9.20
CA ILE A 212 21.62 -12.96 10.48
C ILE A 212 21.85 -11.89 11.54
N ASP A 213 20.92 -11.79 12.49
CA ASP A 213 20.98 -10.87 13.62
C ASP A 213 21.16 -11.66 14.92
N GLY A 214 22.39 -11.66 15.44
CA GLY A 214 22.76 -12.50 16.58
C GLY A 214 22.55 -13.99 16.27
N GLU A 215 21.66 -14.66 17.02
CA GLU A 215 21.29 -16.06 16.82
C GLU A 215 19.95 -16.21 16.06
N ASN A 216 19.45 -15.15 15.40
CA ASN A 216 18.21 -15.16 14.63
C ASN A 216 18.48 -15.10 13.13
N PHE A 217 17.90 -16.04 12.37
CA PHE A 217 17.87 -16.02 10.92
C PHE A 217 16.66 -15.18 10.50
N LEU A 218 16.90 -13.96 10.03
CA LEU A 218 15.86 -13.01 9.68
C LEU A 218 15.63 -13.00 8.17
N VAL A 219 14.50 -13.57 7.72
CA VAL A 219 14.06 -13.51 6.33
C VAL A 219 13.33 -12.20 6.10
N ARG A 220 13.92 -11.31 5.31
CA ARG A 220 13.28 -10.07 4.87
C ARG A 220 12.14 -10.36 3.90
N GLU A 221 12.40 -11.25 2.93
CA GLU A 221 11.37 -11.72 1.99
C GLU A 221 11.68 -13.13 1.47
N VAL A 222 10.63 -13.87 1.18
CA VAL A 222 10.68 -15.18 0.57
C VAL A 222 9.53 -15.32 -0.43
N TYR A 223 9.86 -15.79 -1.64
CA TYR A 223 8.88 -16.06 -2.69
C TYR A 223 9.14 -17.42 -3.32
N TYR A 224 8.08 -18.13 -3.66
CA TYR A 224 8.15 -19.51 -4.18
C TYR A 224 7.00 -19.81 -5.13
N LYS A 225 7.25 -20.67 -6.11
CA LYS A 225 6.26 -21.06 -7.10
C LYS A 225 5.38 -22.23 -6.65
N ASP A 226 5.88 -23.06 -5.74
CA ASP A 226 5.16 -24.20 -5.18
C ASP A 226 5.65 -24.60 -3.79
N MET A 227 4.86 -25.43 -3.12
CA MET A 227 5.13 -25.88 -1.74
C MET A 227 6.45 -26.67 -1.60
N GLY A 228 6.86 -27.44 -2.61
CA GLY A 228 8.13 -28.18 -2.58
C GLY A 228 9.33 -27.22 -2.58
N ALA A 229 9.26 -26.14 -3.36
CA ALA A 229 10.25 -25.07 -3.35
C ALA A 229 10.29 -24.37 -1.98
N TYR A 230 9.13 -24.07 -1.38
CA TYR A 230 9.06 -23.50 -0.04
C TYR A 230 9.68 -24.41 1.02
N GLN A 231 9.36 -25.71 1.01
CA GLN A 231 9.97 -26.68 1.93
C GLN A 231 11.50 -26.76 1.78
N SER A 232 12.02 -26.60 0.55
CA SER A 232 13.46 -26.52 0.31
C SER A 232 14.07 -25.25 0.88
N VAL A 233 13.38 -24.11 0.82
CA VAL A 233 13.79 -22.87 1.50
C VAL A 233 13.81 -23.06 3.01
N LEU A 234 12.78 -23.68 3.59
CA LEU A 234 12.74 -23.97 5.03
C LEU A 234 13.90 -24.88 5.45
N LYS A 235 14.27 -25.87 4.62
CA LYS A 235 15.45 -26.69 4.84
C LYS A 235 16.74 -25.89 4.76
N PHE A 236 16.84 -24.94 3.84
CA PHE A 236 17.99 -24.04 3.75
C PHE A 236 18.14 -23.21 5.03
N ILE A 237 17.05 -22.65 5.55
CA ILE A 237 17.03 -21.93 6.82
C ILE A 237 17.53 -22.85 7.95
N PHE A 238 17.00 -24.07 8.06
CA PHE A 238 17.46 -25.05 9.05
C PHE A 238 18.96 -25.34 8.94
N ASN A 239 19.55 -25.33 7.77
CA ASN A 239 20.98 -25.64 7.62
C ASN A 239 21.89 -24.61 8.34
N HIS A 240 21.33 -23.46 8.81
CA HIS A 240 22.01 -22.48 9.64
C HIS A 240 21.87 -22.76 11.15
N ASN A 241 21.40 -23.93 11.55
CA ASN A 241 21.15 -24.33 12.96
C ASN A 241 22.40 -24.31 13.86
N THR A 242 23.61 -24.26 13.30
CA THR A 242 24.84 -24.08 14.07
C THR A 242 25.16 -22.62 14.37
N GLN A 243 24.53 -21.68 13.68
CA GLN A 243 24.70 -20.22 13.81
C GLN A 243 23.48 -19.57 14.43
N CYS A 244 22.28 -20.09 14.15
CA CYS A 244 21.01 -19.52 14.55
C CYS A 244 20.20 -20.50 15.40
N LYS A 245 19.50 -19.98 16.41
CA LYS A 245 18.54 -20.72 17.24
C LYS A 245 17.10 -20.49 16.79
N THR A 246 16.82 -19.31 16.28
CA THR A 246 15.47 -18.91 15.84
C THR A 246 15.50 -18.49 14.38
N ALA A 247 14.34 -18.61 13.73
CA ALA A 247 14.06 -18.01 12.43
C ALA A 247 12.88 -17.07 12.56
N THR A 248 12.99 -15.87 11.96
CA THR A 248 11.90 -14.91 11.78
C THR A 248 11.65 -14.74 10.30
N ILE A 249 10.42 -14.99 9.85
CA ILE A 249 10.04 -14.96 8.44
C ILE A 249 8.94 -13.94 8.25
N ASN A 250 9.18 -12.93 7.40
CA ASN A 250 8.16 -12.00 6.95
C ASN A 250 7.54 -12.51 5.65
N THR A 251 6.20 -12.62 5.62
CA THR A 251 5.48 -13.26 4.50
C THR A 251 4.05 -12.70 4.36
N GLY A 252 3.31 -13.16 3.35
CA GLY A 252 1.91 -12.82 3.14
C GLY A 252 0.98 -13.54 4.13
N LEU A 253 -0.25 -13.04 4.26
CA LEU A 253 -1.25 -13.58 5.21
C LEU A 253 -1.75 -14.99 4.86
N ASP A 254 -1.55 -15.41 3.64
CA ASP A 254 -1.93 -16.72 3.12
C ASP A 254 -0.81 -17.77 3.22
N ASP A 255 0.30 -17.40 3.89
CA ASP A 255 1.40 -18.34 4.14
C ASP A 255 0.91 -19.60 4.87
N ARG A 256 1.46 -20.75 4.47
CA ARG A 256 1.06 -22.07 4.95
C ARG A 256 2.03 -22.68 5.97
N LEU A 257 2.95 -21.91 6.52
CA LEU A 257 3.94 -22.44 7.46
C LEU A 257 3.28 -23.08 8.68
N MET A 258 2.21 -22.47 9.19
CA MET A 258 1.45 -23.01 10.33
C MET A 258 0.88 -24.42 10.03
N ASP A 259 0.49 -24.69 8.79
CA ASP A 259 -0.11 -25.94 8.38
C ASP A 259 0.92 -27.08 8.19
N ILE A 260 2.19 -26.70 7.99
CA ILE A 260 3.25 -27.66 7.59
C ILE A 260 4.33 -27.88 8.64
N ILE A 261 4.42 -27.10 9.72
CA ILE A 261 5.30 -27.39 10.86
C ILE A 261 4.64 -28.38 11.83
N ASP A 262 5.46 -29.17 12.57
CA ASP A 262 4.92 -30.22 13.44
C ASP A 262 4.27 -29.67 14.72
N ASN A 263 4.80 -28.57 15.23
CA ASN A 263 4.30 -27.96 16.47
C ASN A 263 4.10 -26.44 16.33
N PRO A 264 3.01 -25.99 15.69
CA PRO A 264 2.75 -24.57 15.50
C PRO A 264 2.46 -23.84 16.83
N LYS A 265 2.19 -24.55 17.92
CA LYS A 265 1.89 -23.96 19.23
C LYS A 265 3.06 -23.16 19.82
N ASP A 266 4.29 -23.59 19.54
CA ASP A 266 5.49 -22.94 20.08
C ASP A 266 6.04 -21.84 19.16
N ALA A 267 5.49 -21.72 17.94
CA ALA A 267 5.76 -20.63 17.03
C ALA A 267 4.88 -19.40 17.34
N SER A 268 5.39 -18.21 17.06
CA SER A 268 4.63 -16.97 17.12
C SER A 268 4.22 -16.53 15.73
N PHE A 269 2.93 -16.30 15.51
CA PHE A 269 2.36 -15.77 14.29
C PHE A 269 1.79 -14.39 14.60
N THR A 270 2.45 -13.34 14.13
CA THR A 270 2.10 -11.96 14.45
C THR A 270 1.64 -11.23 13.21
N LEU A 271 0.35 -10.84 13.19
CA LEU A 271 -0.19 -9.94 12.19
C LEU A 271 0.28 -8.52 12.48
N LYS A 272 0.94 -7.89 11.52
CA LYS A 272 1.43 -6.51 11.62
C LYS A 272 0.82 -5.66 10.53
N PRO A 273 0.06 -4.58 10.85
CA PRO A 273 -0.26 -3.54 9.88
C PRO A 273 1.03 -2.99 9.27
N PHE A 274 1.12 -2.99 7.94
CA PHE A 274 2.41 -2.72 7.28
C PHE A 274 2.38 -1.44 6.47
N MET A 275 1.53 -1.36 5.43
CA MET A 275 1.47 -0.16 4.60
C MET A 275 0.09 0.47 4.57
N MET A 276 0.08 1.78 4.38
CA MET A 276 -1.11 2.58 4.20
C MET A 276 -1.21 3.03 2.74
N ALA A 277 -2.46 3.19 2.27
CA ALA A 277 -2.77 3.77 0.98
C ALA A 277 -3.71 4.97 1.15
N ARG A 278 -3.71 5.87 0.16
CA ARG A 278 -4.56 7.04 0.09
C ARG A 278 -5.03 7.28 -1.34
N ILE A 279 -6.31 7.50 -1.51
CA ILE A 279 -6.90 7.91 -2.79
C ILE A 279 -6.67 9.41 -2.99
N ILE A 280 -6.06 9.80 -4.10
CA ILE A 280 -5.78 11.19 -4.48
C ILE A 280 -6.98 11.80 -5.21
N ASP A 281 -7.52 11.08 -6.20
CA ASP A 281 -8.70 11.45 -6.97
C ASP A 281 -9.64 10.25 -7.02
N LEU A 282 -10.81 10.38 -6.38
CA LEU A 282 -11.75 9.26 -6.23
C LEU A 282 -12.38 8.83 -7.56
N GLU A 283 -12.78 9.76 -8.41
CA GLU A 283 -13.40 9.42 -9.69
C GLU A 283 -12.38 8.75 -10.61
N LYS A 284 -11.17 9.33 -10.71
CA LYS A 284 -10.08 8.74 -11.48
C LYS A 284 -9.68 7.36 -10.95
N PHE A 285 -9.57 7.19 -9.63
CA PHE A 285 -9.19 5.92 -9.02
C PHE A 285 -10.15 4.79 -9.40
N LEU A 286 -11.45 5.05 -9.40
CA LEU A 286 -12.45 4.07 -9.83
C LEU A 286 -12.39 3.76 -11.34
N VAL A 287 -12.07 4.76 -12.16
CA VAL A 287 -11.83 4.57 -13.59
C VAL A 287 -10.59 3.70 -13.82
N ASP A 288 -9.49 4.00 -13.11
CA ASP A 288 -8.23 3.26 -13.23
C ASP A 288 -8.37 1.79 -12.82
N LEU A 289 -9.16 1.51 -11.77
CA LEU A 289 -9.35 0.15 -11.25
C LEU A 289 -10.33 -0.70 -12.05
N GLU A 290 -11.36 -0.11 -12.67
CA GLU A 290 -12.48 -0.86 -13.29
C GLU A 290 -12.99 -2.00 -12.40
N ILE A 291 -13.27 -1.70 -11.11
CA ILE A 291 -13.69 -2.72 -10.13
C ILE A 291 -14.95 -3.41 -10.62
N LYS A 292 -14.88 -4.72 -10.80
CA LYS A 292 -16.06 -5.55 -11.09
C LYS A 292 -16.87 -5.68 -9.78
N SER A 293 -18.17 -5.37 -9.85
CA SER A 293 -19.10 -5.47 -8.74
C SER A 293 -20.35 -6.26 -9.19
N GLY A 294 -20.73 -7.23 -8.40
CA GLY A 294 -21.85 -8.11 -8.66
C GLY A 294 -21.46 -9.60 -8.67
N PRO A 295 -22.41 -10.53 -8.78
CA PRO A 295 -22.15 -11.95 -8.77
C PRO A 295 -21.15 -12.31 -9.87
N GLY A 296 -20.05 -12.97 -9.50
CA GLY A 296 -18.94 -13.34 -10.39
C GLY A 296 -19.39 -14.13 -11.63
N GLU A 297 -18.50 -14.25 -12.63
CA GLU A 297 -18.77 -14.92 -13.90
C GLU A 297 -19.28 -16.36 -13.77
N GLU A 298 -19.07 -17.04 -12.62
CA GLU A 298 -19.61 -18.38 -12.35
C GLU A 298 -21.15 -18.39 -12.26
N ALA A 299 -21.80 -17.27 -11.93
CA ALA A 299 -23.26 -17.14 -12.02
C ALA A 299 -23.80 -16.97 -13.46
N SER A 300 -22.92 -16.87 -14.45
CA SER A 300 -23.29 -16.71 -15.84
C SER A 300 -23.72 -18.01 -16.56
N ILE A 301 -23.71 -19.15 -15.86
CA ILE A 301 -24.17 -20.45 -16.40
C ILE A 301 -25.70 -20.61 -16.32
N LEU A 302 -26.39 -19.68 -15.65
CA LEU A 302 -27.86 -19.65 -15.64
C LEU A 302 -28.41 -19.11 -16.96
N ASN A 303 -29.48 -19.74 -17.44
CA ASN A 303 -30.12 -19.45 -18.73
C ASN A 303 -30.33 -17.95 -18.96
N PRO A 304 -30.17 -17.45 -20.23
CA PRO A 304 -30.38 -16.04 -20.56
C PRO A 304 -31.79 -15.51 -20.25
N GLU A 305 -32.77 -16.37 -20.12
CA GLU A 305 -34.18 -16.05 -19.86
C GLU A 305 -34.48 -15.82 -18.36
N ASP A 306 -33.58 -16.26 -17.45
CA ASP A 306 -33.68 -16.02 -15.99
C ASP A 306 -32.89 -14.79 -15.53
N ARG A 307 -32.34 -14.02 -16.47
CA ARG A 307 -31.74 -12.73 -16.19
C ARG A 307 -32.84 -11.70 -16.04
N ASP A 308 -33.50 -11.67 -14.89
CA ASP A 308 -33.98 -10.38 -14.35
C ASP A 308 -32.71 -9.50 -14.27
N ILE A 309 -32.56 -8.61 -15.24
CA ILE A 309 -31.60 -7.49 -15.18
C ILE A 309 -32.11 -6.66 -14.01
N LYS A 310 -31.68 -7.03 -12.79
CA LYS A 310 -31.96 -6.21 -11.60
C LYS A 310 -31.46 -4.82 -11.98
N GLU A 311 -32.39 -3.87 -12.01
CA GLU A 311 -32.08 -2.46 -12.21
C GLU A 311 -30.85 -2.14 -11.34
N GLY A 312 -29.79 -1.62 -11.97
CA GLY A 312 -28.51 -1.41 -11.29
C GLY A 312 -28.75 -0.63 -10.00
N HIS A 313 -28.29 -1.21 -8.89
CA HIS A 313 -28.36 -0.53 -7.59
C HIS A 313 -27.54 0.77 -7.67
N SER A 314 -27.97 1.75 -6.91
CA SER A 314 -27.20 2.97 -6.71
C SER A 314 -27.34 3.44 -5.27
N VAL A 315 -26.28 4.02 -4.74
CA VAL A 315 -26.25 4.62 -3.41
C VAL A 315 -25.58 5.98 -3.45
N ASN A 316 -26.01 6.87 -2.57
CA ASN A 316 -25.43 8.20 -2.41
C ASN A 316 -24.55 8.21 -1.17
N ILE A 317 -23.27 8.49 -1.37
CA ILE A 317 -22.27 8.51 -0.31
C ILE A 317 -21.75 9.94 -0.17
N GLU A 318 -21.83 10.47 1.02
CA GLU A 318 -21.14 11.71 1.35
C GLU A 318 -19.68 11.37 1.69
N VAL A 319 -18.75 11.94 0.93
CA VAL A 319 -17.31 11.73 1.08
C VAL A 319 -16.68 12.94 1.74
N SER A 320 -15.85 12.70 2.76
CA SER A 320 -15.04 13.72 3.39
C SER A 320 -13.54 13.42 3.25
N ASP A 321 -12.79 14.42 2.83
CA ASP A 321 -11.32 14.39 2.68
C ASP A 321 -10.71 15.56 3.46
N PRO A 322 -9.81 15.31 4.42
CA PRO A 322 -9.25 16.35 5.26
C PRO A 322 -8.26 17.29 4.52
N VAL A 323 -7.75 16.87 3.34
CA VAL A 323 -6.70 17.61 2.61
C VAL A 323 -7.13 18.00 1.22
N ILE A 324 -7.55 17.04 0.39
CA ILE A 324 -7.93 17.30 -1.02
C ILE A 324 -9.42 17.64 -1.05
N ARG A 325 -9.73 18.93 -1.06
CA ARG A 325 -11.12 19.44 -1.01
C ARG A 325 -11.94 19.00 -2.21
N GLU A 326 -11.32 18.74 -3.33
CA GLU A 326 -11.95 18.26 -4.57
C GLU A 326 -12.63 16.91 -4.39
N ASN A 327 -12.17 16.07 -3.45
CA ASN A 327 -12.82 14.82 -3.09
C ASN A 327 -14.05 15.00 -2.19
N ASN A 328 -14.22 16.14 -1.51
CA ASN A 328 -15.39 16.37 -0.68
C ASN A 328 -16.65 16.50 -1.52
N GLY A 329 -17.71 15.82 -1.17
CA GLY A 329 -18.99 15.93 -1.85
C GLY A 329 -19.87 14.71 -1.71
N ILE A 330 -21.03 14.77 -2.37
CA ILE A 330 -21.97 13.66 -2.48
C ILE A 330 -21.69 12.96 -3.81
N TYR A 331 -21.38 11.68 -3.73
CA TYR A 331 -21.12 10.83 -4.88
C TYR A 331 -22.23 9.80 -5.01
N ARG A 332 -22.77 9.68 -6.23
CA ARG A 332 -23.61 8.56 -6.57
C ARG A 332 -22.73 7.42 -7.08
N PHE A 333 -22.75 6.32 -6.35
CA PHE A 333 -22.13 5.07 -6.76
C PHE A 333 -23.16 4.20 -7.44
N ASP A 334 -22.80 3.57 -8.56
CA ASP A 334 -23.61 2.58 -9.26
C ASP A 334 -22.73 1.44 -9.80
N ASN A 335 -23.32 0.26 -9.99
CA ASN A 335 -22.67 -0.91 -10.56
C ASN A 335 -23.28 -1.34 -11.88
N LYS A 336 -23.75 -0.40 -12.67
CA LYS A 336 -24.28 -0.68 -14.00
C LYS A 336 -23.25 -1.40 -14.85
N SER A 337 -23.67 -2.45 -15.54
CA SER A 337 -22.79 -3.29 -16.37
C SER A 337 -21.72 -4.07 -15.57
N GLY A 338 -21.93 -4.29 -14.26
CA GLY A 338 -20.99 -5.03 -13.42
C GLY A 338 -19.66 -4.32 -13.12
N ILE A 339 -19.60 -3.00 -13.35
CA ILE A 339 -18.42 -2.17 -13.01
C ILE A 339 -18.86 -1.09 -12.04
N LEU A 340 -18.17 -1.00 -10.89
CA LEU A 340 -18.38 0.06 -9.92
C LEU A 340 -17.95 1.41 -10.50
N ARG A 341 -18.83 2.37 -10.42
CA ARG A 341 -18.57 3.75 -10.82
C ARG A 341 -19.03 4.70 -9.75
N ALA A 342 -18.39 5.84 -9.63
CA ALA A 342 -18.88 6.95 -8.84
C ALA A 342 -18.90 8.21 -9.70
N LYS A 343 -19.90 9.04 -9.47
CA LYS A 343 -19.99 10.36 -10.06
C LYS A 343 -20.35 11.36 -8.98
N LYS A 344 -19.58 12.43 -8.89
CA LYS A 344 -19.86 13.53 -7.98
C LYS A 344 -21.17 14.20 -8.38
N TYR A 345 -22.10 14.28 -7.43
CA TYR A 345 -23.43 14.82 -7.66
C TYR A 345 -23.55 16.27 -7.18
N GLY A 346 -22.85 16.59 -6.07
CA GLY A 346 -22.90 17.92 -5.46
C GLY A 346 -21.80 18.11 -4.42
N ASN A 347 -21.77 19.30 -3.83
CA ASN A 347 -20.87 19.56 -2.70
C ASN A 347 -21.34 18.83 -1.44
N ALA A 348 -20.42 18.60 -0.51
CA ALA A 348 -20.75 18.03 0.80
C ALA A 348 -21.77 18.93 1.53
N VAL A 349 -22.67 18.32 2.28
CA VAL A 349 -23.68 19.05 3.07
C VAL A 349 -23.02 20.01 4.04
N SER A 350 -21.89 19.61 4.65
CA SER A 350 -21.07 20.42 5.55
C SER A 350 -20.56 21.71 4.92
N ASP A 351 -20.14 21.66 3.64
CA ASP A 351 -19.64 22.85 2.92
C ASP A 351 -20.77 23.85 2.64
N LEU A 352 -21.98 23.34 2.36
CA LEU A 352 -23.16 24.16 2.14
C LEU A 352 -23.61 24.87 3.42
N TYR A 353 -23.57 24.18 4.56
CA TYR A 353 -23.89 24.80 5.87
C TYR A 353 -22.82 25.81 6.28
N GLY A 354 -21.54 25.53 6.06
CA GLY A 354 -20.45 26.49 6.32
C GLY A 354 -20.55 27.77 5.47
N LEU A 355 -21.03 27.66 4.24
CA LEU A 355 -21.37 28.80 3.39
C LEU A 355 -22.58 29.58 3.92
N ALA A 356 -23.61 28.88 4.43
CA ALA A 356 -24.82 29.49 4.98
C ALA A 356 -24.54 30.28 6.28
N GLU A 357 -23.66 29.79 7.16
CA GLU A 357 -23.30 30.48 8.40
C GLU A 357 -22.46 31.75 8.13
N ASN A 358 -21.66 31.78 7.06
CA ASN A 358 -20.85 32.93 6.68
C ASN A 358 -21.59 33.94 5.81
N THR A 359 -22.78 33.64 5.30
CA THR A 359 -23.56 34.49 4.42
C THR A 359 -24.68 35.19 5.24
N ILE A 360 -24.45 36.44 5.58
CA ILE A 360 -25.31 37.22 6.53
C ILE A 360 -26.54 37.83 5.85
N LEU A 361 -26.84 37.62 4.58
CA LEU A 361 -27.94 38.29 3.87
C LEU A 361 -29.09 37.33 3.49
N GLY A 362 -30.31 37.72 3.86
CA GLY A 362 -31.52 36.88 3.85
C GLY A 362 -32.02 36.33 2.52
N GLU A 363 -31.63 36.89 1.34
CA GLU A 363 -32.02 36.39 0.03
C GLU A 363 -31.19 35.18 -0.42
N GLU A 364 -29.94 35.06 0.01
CA GLU A 364 -29.07 33.94 -0.28
C GLU A 364 -29.40 32.72 0.57
N ARG A 365 -29.97 32.90 1.78
CA ARG A 365 -30.41 31.81 2.66
C ARG A 365 -31.54 30.98 2.04
N GLY A 366 -32.52 31.61 1.40
CA GLY A 366 -33.59 30.93 0.69
C GLY A 366 -33.12 30.13 -0.51
N SER A 367 -32.07 30.59 -1.19
CA SER A 367 -31.44 29.86 -2.30
C SER A 367 -30.63 28.65 -1.81
N LEU A 368 -29.97 28.77 -0.66
CA LEU A 368 -29.25 27.67 -0.02
C LEU A 368 -30.18 26.59 0.56
N GLU A 369 -31.27 26.99 1.21
CA GLU A 369 -32.31 26.07 1.71
C GLU A 369 -32.97 25.28 0.56
N LYS A 370 -33.12 25.88 -0.61
CA LYS A 370 -33.59 25.21 -1.82
C LYS A 370 -32.53 24.25 -2.40
N LEU A 371 -31.27 24.64 -2.43
CA LEU A 371 -30.15 23.79 -2.84
C LEU A 371 -29.97 22.57 -1.95
N VAL A 372 -30.12 22.74 -0.62
CA VAL A 372 -30.08 21.64 0.35
C VAL A 372 -31.31 20.72 0.21
N GLY A 373 -32.48 21.28 -0.11
CA GLY A 373 -33.71 20.51 -0.34
C GLY A 373 -33.70 19.68 -1.64
N ASP A 374 -32.83 20.02 -2.58
CA ASP A 374 -32.67 19.29 -3.86
C ASP A 374 -31.55 18.22 -3.78
N LEU A 375 -30.88 18.07 -2.62
CA LEU A 375 -29.86 17.02 -2.45
C LEU A 375 -30.50 15.63 -2.28
N PRO A 376 -29.86 14.58 -2.81
CA PRO A 376 -30.35 13.22 -2.61
C PRO A 376 -30.18 12.78 -1.15
N ASP A 377 -31.04 11.84 -0.70
CA ASP A 377 -30.85 11.18 0.57
C ASP A 377 -29.48 10.50 0.62
N ILE A 378 -28.76 10.66 1.72
CA ILE A 378 -27.44 10.08 1.94
C ILE A 378 -27.59 8.70 2.58
N ASP A 379 -27.10 7.66 1.89
CA ASP A 379 -27.13 6.29 2.40
C ASP A 379 -26.09 6.08 3.51
N ILE A 380 -24.89 6.69 3.36
CA ILE A 380 -23.79 6.64 4.33
C ILE A 380 -22.81 7.81 4.09
N SER A 381 -22.21 8.31 5.19
CA SER A 381 -21.06 9.23 5.12
C SER A 381 -19.77 8.45 5.38
N LEU A 382 -18.81 8.55 4.46
CA LEU A 382 -17.49 7.88 4.53
C LEU A 382 -16.38 8.91 4.42
N THR A 383 -15.32 8.68 5.17
CA THR A 383 -14.06 9.39 4.97
C THR A 383 -13.29 8.80 3.78
N ILE A 384 -12.38 9.58 3.19
CA ILE A 384 -11.50 9.07 2.14
C ILE A 384 -10.62 7.91 2.64
N ASN A 385 -10.30 7.87 3.94
CA ASN A 385 -9.61 6.78 4.62
C ASN A 385 -10.41 5.47 4.55
N GLU A 386 -11.70 5.53 4.94
CA GLU A 386 -12.61 4.39 4.89
C GLU A 386 -12.79 3.89 3.46
N LEU A 387 -12.93 4.82 2.50
CA LEU A 387 -13.00 4.47 1.09
C LEU A 387 -11.70 3.84 0.57
N ALA A 388 -10.53 4.31 1.00
CA ALA A 388 -9.26 3.68 0.64
C ALA A 388 -9.23 2.21 1.09
N SER A 389 -9.55 1.92 2.36
CA SER A 389 -9.57 0.54 2.86
C SER A 389 -10.61 -0.35 2.17
N LEU A 390 -11.76 0.21 1.78
CA LEU A 390 -12.82 -0.48 1.05
C LEU A 390 -12.40 -0.78 -0.39
N LEU A 391 -11.96 0.23 -1.14
CA LEU A 391 -11.68 0.11 -2.57
C LEU A 391 -10.37 -0.64 -2.87
N PHE A 392 -9.44 -0.68 -1.92
CA PHE A 392 -8.29 -1.59 -1.98
C PHE A 392 -8.68 -3.05 -1.66
N GLY A 393 -9.92 -3.30 -1.23
CA GLY A 393 -10.39 -4.64 -0.85
C GLY A 393 -9.80 -5.14 0.48
N TYR A 394 -9.29 -4.24 1.31
CA TYR A 394 -8.77 -4.57 2.64
C TYR A 394 -9.89 -4.78 3.67
N ARG A 395 -10.97 -3.97 3.59
CA ARG A 395 -12.20 -4.11 4.37
C ARG A 395 -13.40 -4.23 3.46
N THR A 396 -14.45 -4.91 3.94
CA THR A 396 -15.75 -4.93 3.29
C THR A 396 -16.60 -3.74 3.75
N ILE A 397 -17.69 -3.48 3.06
CA ILE A 397 -18.63 -2.44 3.49
C ILE A 397 -19.30 -2.82 4.83
N GLU A 398 -19.52 -4.12 5.08
CA GLU A 398 -20.03 -4.63 6.33
C GLU A 398 -19.05 -4.38 7.49
N ASP A 399 -17.74 -4.59 7.27
CA ASP A 399 -16.69 -4.27 8.25
C ASP A 399 -16.76 -2.78 8.65
N ILE A 400 -16.88 -1.90 7.66
CA ILE A 400 -16.94 -0.45 7.88
C ILE A 400 -18.22 -0.07 8.63
N CYS A 401 -19.38 -0.56 8.18
CA CYS A 401 -20.66 -0.31 8.85
C CYS A 401 -20.64 -0.81 10.29
N PHE A 402 -20.13 -2.02 10.53
CA PHE A 402 -19.98 -2.58 11.87
C PHE A 402 -19.12 -1.69 12.79
N ILE A 403 -17.97 -1.21 12.29
CA ILE A 403 -17.09 -0.29 13.04
C ILE A 403 -17.82 1.03 13.36
N LYS A 404 -18.66 1.50 12.45
CA LYS A 404 -19.50 2.72 12.65
C LYS A 404 -20.72 2.49 13.54
N GLY A 405 -20.97 1.25 14.01
CA GLY A 405 -22.11 0.90 14.86
C GLY A 405 -23.44 0.86 14.12
N MET A 406 -23.44 0.55 12.82
CA MET A 406 -24.60 0.44 11.97
C MET A 406 -24.59 -0.87 11.17
N GLU A 407 -25.73 -1.24 10.59
CA GLU A 407 -25.83 -2.36 9.65
C GLU A 407 -25.71 -1.84 8.21
N ALA A 408 -25.01 -2.57 7.37
CA ALA A 408 -24.97 -2.28 5.94
C ALA A 408 -26.33 -2.59 5.30
N SER A 409 -26.92 -1.62 4.60
CA SER A 409 -28.15 -1.82 3.84
C SER A 409 -27.93 -2.78 2.67
N ASP A 410 -28.99 -3.40 2.17
CA ASP A 410 -28.92 -4.30 1.02
C ASP A 410 -28.39 -3.57 -0.24
N SER A 411 -28.70 -2.28 -0.38
CA SER A 411 -28.18 -1.45 -1.48
C SER A 411 -26.68 -1.25 -1.37
N LEU A 412 -26.16 -0.95 -0.18
CA LEU A 412 -24.71 -0.82 0.05
C LEU A 412 -23.99 -2.13 -0.23
N LYS A 413 -24.51 -3.26 0.26
CA LYS A 413 -23.95 -4.59 -0.01
C LYS A 413 -23.94 -4.90 -1.50
N ALA A 414 -25.01 -4.60 -2.22
CA ALA A 414 -25.12 -4.86 -3.65
C ALA A 414 -24.17 -3.99 -4.50
N ILE A 415 -23.88 -2.76 -4.07
CA ILE A 415 -22.94 -1.85 -4.73
C ILE A 415 -21.48 -2.26 -4.48
N PHE A 416 -21.16 -2.63 -3.24
CA PHE A 416 -19.81 -3.01 -2.82
C PHE A 416 -19.65 -4.53 -2.68
N ASP A 417 -20.42 -5.30 -3.48
CA ASP A 417 -20.31 -6.75 -3.57
C ASP A 417 -19.03 -7.14 -4.33
N PHE A 418 -17.91 -7.01 -3.66
CA PHE A 418 -16.64 -7.53 -4.11
C PHE A 418 -15.90 -8.22 -2.97
N GLU A 419 -15.24 -9.31 -3.28
CA GLU A 419 -14.51 -10.10 -2.30
C GLU A 419 -13.36 -9.31 -1.67
N LYS A 420 -13.15 -9.56 -0.38
CA LYS A 420 -11.94 -9.11 0.32
C LYS A 420 -10.72 -9.70 -0.37
N LYS A 421 -9.75 -8.86 -0.70
CA LYS A 421 -8.56 -9.26 -1.43
C LYS A 421 -7.41 -9.52 -0.48
N THR A 422 -6.54 -10.45 -0.85
CA THR A 422 -5.26 -10.63 -0.17
C THR A 422 -4.28 -9.60 -0.71
N ASN A 423 -4.18 -8.47 -0.02
CA ASN A 423 -3.21 -7.43 -0.35
C ASN A 423 -1.85 -7.81 0.23
N TYR A 424 -0.83 -7.82 -0.62
CA TYR A 424 0.54 -8.07 -0.17
C TYR A 424 1.54 -7.19 -0.92
N ILE A 425 2.36 -6.51 -0.16
CA ILE A 425 3.48 -5.70 -0.64
C ILE A 425 4.61 -5.85 0.38
N ASN A 426 5.85 -5.90 -0.08
CA ASN A 426 7.03 -6.04 0.78
C ASN A 426 8.12 -5.08 0.31
N GLU A 427 7.81 -3.78 0.38
CA GLU A 427 8.69 -2.70 -0.02
C GLU A 427 9.21 -1.97 1.22
N TYR A 428 10.50 -2.11 1.50
CA TYR A 428 11.20 -1.36 2.55
C TYR A 428 12.01 -0.22 1.94
N VAL A 429 12.18 0.86 2.71
CA VAL A 429 13.07 1.99 2.40
C VAL A 429 13.82 2.40 3.64
#